data_8635c5fd9bce50852c30072f04f18fa8
#
_entry.id   8635c5fd9bce50852c30072f04f18fa8
#
_cell.length_a   1.000
_cell.length_b   1.000
_cell.length_c   1.000
_cell.angle_alpha   90.00
_cell.angle_beta   90.00
_cell.angle_gamma   90.00
#
_symmetry.space_group_name_H-M   'P 1'
#
loop_
_entity.id
_entity.type
_entity.pdbx_description
1 polymer ?
#
loop_
_entity_poly.entity_id
_entity_poly.type
_entity_poly.pdbx_seq_one_letter_code
_entity_poly.pdbx_strand_id
1 'polypeptide(L)'
;MQNKTPKTETAKDYEILTDGFHLIINALKLNGINNIYNVPGIPITDLGRMMQAEGMRVLSFRHEQHAGYAAAIAGFLTQKPGVCLTVSAPGFLNGLTALAHATTNCFPMILMSGSSEREIVDLMQGDYEEMDQLAIAKPLCKAAYRIICAEDIGIGIARAVRAAVSGRPGGVYLDIPAALLGQAVNAEQGKSSLFKVIDPAPAQWPGSDAVNRAIQLLKNAKKPLIILGKGAAYAQVDELIQELVERSGIPYLPMSMAKGLLPDDHPQSAGAARSLVLKESDTVLLIG
;
A
#
# COMPACT_ATOMS: atom_id res chain seq x y z
N MET A 1 71.05 -26.08 9.81
CA MET A 1 69.71 -26.53 9.48
C MET A 1 68.72 -25.56 10.13
N GLN A 2 68.18 -24.61 9.38
CA GLN A 2 67.18 -23.67 9.89
C GLN A 2 65.80 -24.24 9.59
N ASN A 3 65.05 -24.52 10.67
CA ASN A 3 63.65 -24.94 10.63
C ASN A 3 62.78 -23.75 10.15
N LYS A 4 62.24 -23.83 8.94
CA LYS A 4 61.15 -22.95 8.49
C LYS A 4 59.84 -23.48 9.02
N THR A 5 59.27 -22.78 9.96
CA THR A 5 57.87 -22.95 10.39
C THR A 5 56.93 -22.70 9.21
N PRO A 6 55.93 -23.53 8.95
CA PRO A 6 54.95 -23.28 7.90
C PRO A 6 54.09 -22.06 8.26
N LYS A 7 53.97 -21.13 7.32
CA LYS A 7 52.98 -20.02 7.41
C LYS A 7 51.59 -20.64 7.43
N THR A 8 50.88 -20.44 8.51
CA THR A 8 49.45 -20.68 8.60
C THR A 8 48.75 -19.85 7.50
N GLU A 9 48.14 -20.53 6.54
CA GLU A 9 47.21 -19.90 5.62
C GLU A 9 46.07 -19.30 6.46
N THR A 10 45.95 -17.99 6.43
CA THR A 10 44.80 -17.28 6.99
C THR A 10 43.55 -17.80 6.28
N ALA A 11 42.59 -18.30 7.05
CA ALA A 11 41.26 -18.66 6.55
C ALA A 11 40.74 -17.47 5.73
N LYS A 12 40.43 -17.70 4.45
CA LYS A 12 39.74 -16.72 3.63
C LYS A 12 38.39 -16.50 4.27
N ASP A 13 38.13 -15.29 4.77
CA ASP A 13 36.82 -14.87 5.16
C ASP A 13 35.93 -14.95 3.91
N TYR A 14 35.09 -15.98 3.84
CA TYR A 14 34.11 -16.10 2.77
C TYR A 14 33.03 -15.04 3.01
N GLU A 15 32.91 -14.11 2.09
CA GLU A 15 31.85 -13.13 2.11
C GLU A 15 30.49 -13.82 1.91
N ILE A 16 29.56 -13.65 2.88
CA ILE A 16 28.21 -14.19 2.79
C ILE A 16 27.42 -13.25 1.86
N LEU A 17 26.86 -13.81 0.80
CA LEU A 17 26.08 -13.06 -0.19
C LEU A 17 24.58 -13.28 0.00
N THR A 18 23.81 -12.28 -0.34
CA THR A 18 22.36 -12.30 -0.59
C THR A 18 22.08 -11.75 -1.98
N ASP A 19 20.82 -11.62 -2.37
CA ASP A 19 20.41 -11.07 -3.67
C ASP A 19 19.16 -10.21 -3.56
N GLY A 20 18.80 -9.56 -4.67
CA GLY A 20 17.62 -8.70 -4.72
C GLY A 20 16.32 -9.43 -4.43
N PHE A 21 16.16 -10.70 -4.81
CA PHE A 21 14.97 -11.48 -4.49
C PHE A 21 14.77 -11.61 -2.98
N HIS A 22 15.81 -12.04 -2.27
CA HIS A 22 15.76 -12.20 -0.81
C HIS A 22 15.58 -10.86 -0.09
N LEU A 23 16.18 -9.77 -0.60
CA LEU A 23 16.00 -8.44 -0.02
C LEU A 23 14.55 -7.96 -0.15
N ILE A 24 13.90 -8.19 -1.30
CA ILE A 24 12.47 -7.87 -1.49
C ILE A 24 11.61 -8.67 -0.51
N ILE A 25 11.80 -9.98 -0.43
CA ILE A 25 11.04 -10.88 0.44
C ILE A 25 11.19 -10.47 1.90
N ASN A 26 12.42 -10.24 2.35
CA ASN A 26 12.71 -9.86 3.72
C ASN A 26 12.13 -8.49 4.07
N ALA A 27 12.23 -7.51 3.18
CA ALA A 27 11.66 -6.18 3.38
C ALA A 27 10.13 -6.21 3.49
N LEU A 28 9.45 -6.99 2.66
CA LEU A 28 8.00 -7.16 2.69
C LEU A 28 7.56 -7.86 3.99
N LYS A 29 8.18 -8.99 4.34
CA LYS A 29 7.89 -9.74 5.58
C LYS A 29 8.14 -8.90 6.83
N LEU A 30 9.24 -8.13 6.86
CA LEU A 30 9.57 -7.23 7.97
C LEU A 30 8.48 -6.18 8.19
N ASN A 31 7.81 -5.74 7.12
CA ASN A 31 6.71 -4.78 7.16
C ASN A 31 5.31 -5.44 7.26
N GLY A 32 5.28 -6.75 7.54
CA GLY A 32 4.04 -7.50 7.79
C GLY A 32 3.19 -7.76 6.53
N ILE A 33 3.82 -7.72 5.35
CA ILE A 33 3.20 -8.03 4.07
C ILE A 33 3.53 -9.48 3.73
N ASN A 34 2.53 -10.35 3.82
CA ASN A 34 2.67 -11.79 3.59
C ASN A 34 1.80 -12.28 2.40
N ASN A 35 0.93 -11.43 1.87
CA ASN A 35 0.08 -11.76 0.74
C ASN A 35 0.48 -10.91 -0.48
N ILE A 36 0.68 -11.58 -1.61
CA ILE A 36 1.03 -10.96 -2.89
C ILE A 36 -0.03 -11.34 -3.92
N TYR A 37 -0.53 -10.38 -4.66
CA TYR A 37 -1.50 -10.54 -5.73
C TYR A 37 -0.76 -10.37 -7.06
N ASN A 38 -0.73 -11.39 -7.93
CA ASN A 38 0.10 -11.30 -9.12
C ASN A 38 -0.50 -11.93 -10.37
N VAL A 39 0.10 -11.60 -11.51
CA VAL A 39 0.08 -12.40 -12.73
C VAL A 39 1.55 -12.73 -13.04
N PRO A 40 1.93 -14.02 -13.04
CA PRO A 40 3.32 -14.41 -13.21
C PRO A 40 3.82 -14.16 -14.63
N GLY A 41 5.10 -13.88 -14.79
CA GLY A 41 5.79 -13.66 -16.07
C GLY A 41 7.19 -13.10 -15.85
N ILE A 42 7.89 -12.79 -16.93
CA ILE A 42 9.23 -12.19 -16.89
C ILE A 42 9.13 -10.71 -16.49
N PRO A 43 10.03 -10.18 -15.62
CA PRO A 43 11.14 -10.87 -14.94
C PRO A 43 10.78 -11.40 -13.54
N ILE A 44 9.49 -11.36 -13.13
CA ILE A 44 9.07 -11.58 -11.73
C ILE A 44 8.67 -13.02 -11.39
N THR A 45 8.80 -13.95 -12.33
CA THR A 45 8.40 -15.36 -12.10
C THR A 45 9.16 -15.98 -10.94
N ASP A 46 10.49 -15.85 -10.94
CA ASP A 46 11.33 -16.44 -9.90
C ASP A 46 11.12 -15.73 -8.55
N LEU A 47 10.89 -14.42 -8.54
CA LEU A 47 10.50 -13.71 -7.32
C LEU A 47 9.22 -14.33 -6.70
N GLY A 48 8.20 -14.57 -7.51
CA GLY A 48 6.95 -15.20 -7.03
C GLY A 48 7.17 -16.62 -6.48
N ARG A 49 8.03 -17.43 -7.12
CA ARG A 49 8.40 -18.77 -6.66
C ARG A 49 9.14 -18.73 -5.34
N MET A 50 10.12 -17.84 -5.22
CA MET A 50 10.90 -17.68 -3.99
C MET A 50 10.03 -17.16 -2.83
N MET A 51 9.12 -16.21 -3.10
CA MET A 51 8.12 -15.78 -2.12
C MET A 51 7.31 -16.95 -1.57
N GLN A 52 6.85 -17.86 -2.44
CA GLN A 52 6.11 -19.07 -2.01
C GLN A 52 6.99 -20.02 -1.20
N ALA A 53 8.23 -20.26 -1.62
CA ALA A 53 9.19 -21.10 -0.91
C ALA A 53 9.50 -20.56 0.49
N GLU A 54 9.53 -19.24 0.64
CA GLU A 54 9.71 -18.51 1.89
C GLU A 54 8.42 -18.36 2.73
N GLY A 55 7.34 -19.04 2.36
CA GLY A 55 6.08 -19.10 3.10
C GLY A 55 5.16 -17.90 2.92
N MET A 56 5.39 -17.03 1.95
CA MET A 56 4.44 -15.99 1.57
C MET A 56 3.29 -16.56 0.73
N ARG A 57 2.10 -16.01 0.89
CA ARG A 57 0.94 -16.39 0.09
C ARG A 57 0.90 -15.59 -1.21
N VAL A 58 1.18 -16.26 -2.32
CA VAL A 58 1.11 -15.66 -3.66
C VAL A 58 -0.18 -16.08 -4.33
N LEU A 59 -1.08 -15.12 -4.57
CA LEU A 59 -2.38 -15.33 -5.21
C LEU A 59 -2.27 -14.92 -6.68
N SER A 60 -2.31 -15.90 -7.58
CA SER A 60 -2.22 -15.67 -9.02
C SER A 60 -3.59 -15.40 -9.64
N PHE A 61 -3.64 -14.38 -10.47
CA PHE A 61 -4.82 -13.95 -11.21
C PHE A 61 -4.61 -14.20 -12.72
N ARG A 62 -5.67 -14.02 -13.49
CA ARG A 62 -5.61 -14.13 -14.96
C ARG A 62 -5.45 -12.76 -15.65
N HIS A 63 -5.50 -11.68 -14.88
CA HIS A 63 -5.37 -10.31 -15.37
C HIS A 63 -4.90 -9.39 -14.26
N GLU A 64 -3.94 -8.53 -14.53
CA GLU A 64 -3.27 -7.68 -13.55
C GLU A 64 -4.22 -6.65 -12.91
N GLN A 65 -5.18 -6.15 -13.67
CA GLN A 65 -6.21 -5.26 -13.13
C GLN A 65 -7.00 -5.92 -11.98
N HIS A 66 -7.36 -7.21 -12.14
CA HIS A 66 -8.06 -7.94 -11.08
C HIS A 66 -7.16 -8.19 -9.88
N ALA A 67 -5.89 -8.54 -10.10
CA ALA A 67 -4.89 -8.66 -9.03
C ALA A 67 -4.74 -7.34 -8.27
N GLY A 68 -4.66 -6.24 -9.00
CA GLY A 68 -4.53 -4.89 -8.43
C GLY A 68 -5.76 -4.46 -7.63
N TYR A 69 -6.98 -4.72 -8.11
CA TYR A 69 -8.20 -4.45 -7.33
C TYR A 69 -8.26 -5.29 -6.06
N ALA A 70 -7.88 -6.58 -6.13
CA ALA A 70 -7.83 -7.44 -4.96
C ALA A 70 -6.80 -6.91 -3.93
N ALA A 71 -5.62 -6.49 -4.39
CA ALA A 71 -4.61 -5.86 -3.54
C ALA A 71 -5.13 -4.57 -2.90
N ALA A 72 -5.79 -3.70 -3.67
CA ALA A 72 -6.31 -2.43 -3.19
C ALA A 72 -7.38 -2.61 -2.09
N ILE A 73 -8.32 -3.54 -2.30
CA ILE A 73 -9.36 -3.86 -1.31
C ILE A 73 -8.77 -4.53 -0.07
N ALA A 74 -7.82 -5.45 -0.25
CA ALA A 74 -7.12 -6.04 0.89
C ALA A 74 -6.41 -4.95 1.72
N GLY A 75 -5.79 -3.98 1.05
CA GLY A 75 -5.17 -2.85 1.70
C GLY A 75 -6.16 -2.00 2.51
N PHE A 76 -7.33 -1.72 1.95
CA PHE A 76 -8.39 -0.98 2.64
C PHE A 76 -8.88 -1.71 3.90
N LEU A 77 -9.13 -3.02 3.78
CA LEU A 77 -9.68 -3.83 4.87
C LEU A 77 -8.66 -4.12 5.99
N THR A 78 -7.39 -4.18 5.66
CA THR A 78 -6.33 -4.51 6.63
C THR A 78 -5.56 -3.31 7.15
N GLN A 79 -5.79 -2.12 6.58
CA GLN A 79 -5.04 -0.89 6.87
C GLN A 79 -3.52 -1.01 6.61
N LYS A 80 -3.11 -2.03 5.85
CA LYS A 80 -1.74 -2.28 5.39
C LYS A 80 -1.72 -2.25 3.87
N PRO A 81 -0.63 -1.86 3.22
CA PRO A 81 -0.62 -1.86 1.76
C PRO A 81 -0.82 -3.26 1.19
N GLY A 82 -1.81 -3.43 0.32
CA GLY A 82 -1.88 -4.60 -0.53
C GLY A 82 -0.85 -4.50 -1.65
N VAL A 83 -0.11 -5.57 -1.95
CA VAL A 83 0.94 -5.58 -2.97
C VAL A 83 0.48 -6.34 -4.20
N CYS A 84 0.38 -5.63 -5.33
CA CYS A 84 0.20 -6.21 -6.66
C CYS A 84 1.55 -6.28 -7.36
N LEU A 85 1.95 -7.50 -7.75
CA LEU A 85 3.21 -7.75 -8.44
C LEU A 85 2.91 -8.07 -9.92
N THR A 86 3.53 -7.32 -10.84
CA THR A 86 3.29 -7.46 -12.28
C THR A 86 4.59 -7.62 -13.07
N VAL A 87 4.48 -8.19 -14.25
CA VAL A 87 5.54 -8.15 -15.26
C VAL A 87 5.74 -6.72 -15.77
N SER A 88 6.84 -6.49 -16.47
CA SER A 88 7.13 -5.24 -17.16
C SER A 88 6.11 -4.95 -18.26
N ALA A 89 6.14 -3.74 -18.79
CA ALA A 89 5.34 -3.20 -19.89
C ALA A 89 3.86 -3.63 -19.88
N PRO A 90 3.40 -4.70 -20.56
CA PRO A 90 1.96 -5.00 -20.64
C PRO A 90 1.32 -5.29 -19.28
N GLY A 91 2.02 -5.99 -18.39
CA GLY A 91 1.50 -6.27 -17.05
C GLY A 91 1.42 -5.03 -16.17
N PHE A 92 2.43 -4.18 -16.23
CA PHE A 92 2.42 -2.87 -15.60
C PHE A 92 1.24 -2.02 -16.10
N LEU A 93 1.06 -1.89 -17.42
CA LEU A 93 -0.03 -1.11 -18.01
C LEU A 93 -1.41 -1.62 -17.58
N ASN A 94 -1.62 -2.93 -17.56
CA ASN A 94 -2.86 -3.53 -17.07
C ASN A 94 -3.11 -3.25 -15.59
N GLY A 95 -2.05 -3.14 -14.78
CA GLY A 95 -2.13 -2.82 -13.35
C GLY A 95 -2.45 -1.35 -13.05
N LEU A 96 -2.19 -0.43 -13.98
CA LEU A 96 -2.36 1.02 -13.78
C LEU A 96 -3.79 1.43 -13.47
N THR A 97 -4.78 0.77 -14.05
CA THR A 97 -6.20 1.06 -13.75
C THR A 97 -6.49 0.87 -12.26
N ALA A 98 -6.00 -0.22 -11.68
CA ALA A 98 -6.16 -0.50 -10.25
C ALA A 98 -5.36 0.48 -9.39
N LEU A 99 -4.14 0.87 -9.82
CA LEU A 99 -3.31 1.85 -9.12
C LEU A 99 -4.00 3.22 -9.06
N ALA A 100 -4.52 3.71 -10.20
CA ALA A 100 -5.26 4.97 -10.27
C ALA A 100 -6.54 4.92 -9.42
N HIS A 101 -7.27 3.80 -9.47
CA HIS A 101 -8.44 3.56 -8.63
C HIS A 101 -8.09 3.59 -7.14
N ALA A 102 -7.02 2.89 -6.72
CA ALA A 102 -6.55 2.88 -5.34
C ALA A 102 -6.18 4.29 -4.87
N THR A 103 -5.54 5.09 -5.72
CA THR A 103 -5.17 6.47 -5.42
C THR A 103 -6.39 7.36 -5.22
N THR A 104 -7.34 7.32 -6.16
CA THR A 104 -8.57 8.12 -6.10
C THR A 104 -9.45 7.71 -4.91
N ASN A 105 -9.50 6.42 -4.61
CA ASN A 105 -10.34 5.88 -3.53
C ASN A 105 -9.63 5.78 -2.19
N CYS A 106 -8.39 6.22 -2.06
CA CYS A 106 -7.63 6.20 -0.81
C CYS A 106 -7.42 4.78 -0.26
N PHE A 107 -7.17 3.82 -1.14
CA PHE A 107 -6.85 2.45 -0.75
C PHE A 107 -5.32 2.28 -0.72
N PRO A 108 -4.73 1.87 0.41
CA PRO A 108 -3.29 1.66 0.46
C PRO A 108 -2.91 0.45 -0.41
N MET A 109 -2.18 0.71 -1.48
CA MET A 109 -1.74 -0.30 -2.45
C MET A 109 -0.34 0.02 -2.94
N ILE A 110 0.46 -1.01 -3.17
CA ILE A 110 1.73 -0.91 -3.89
C ILE A 110 1.61 -1.73 -5.18
N LEU A 111 1.72 -1.07 -6.32
CA LEU A 111 1.96 -1.74 -7.59
C LEU A 111 3.48 -1.86 -7.75
N MET A 112 3.99 -3.07 -7.65
CA MET A 112 5.40 -3.41 -7.83
C MET A 112 5.56 -4.09 -9.18
N SER A 113 6.41 -3.55 -10.04
CA SER A 113 6.64 -4.12 -11.36
C SER A 113 8.12 -4.37 -11.59
N GLY A 114 8.43 -5.46 -12.29
CA GLY A 114 9.68 -5.52 -13.02
C GLY A 114 9.72 -4.44 -14.10
N SER A 115 10.90 -4.04 -14.52
CA SER A 115 11.10 -3.12 -15.63
C SER A 115 12.36 -3.46 -16.43
N SER A 116 12.45 -2.91 -17.64
CA SER A 116 13.69 -2.96 -18.42
C SER A 116 14.81 -2.19 -17.73
N GLU A 117 16.04 -2.52 -18.11
CA GLU A 117 17.21 -1.85 -17.59
C GLU A 117 17.19 -0.37 -17.92
N ARG A 118 17.74 0.42 -17.02
CA ARG A 118 17.71 1.87 -17.15
C ARG A 118 18.45 2.36 -18.39
N GLU A 119 19.56 1.76 -18.73
CA GLU A 119 20.36 2.09 -19.91
C GLU A 119 19.53 1.89 -21.19
N ILE A 120 18.73 0.83 -21.25
CA ILE A 120 17.84 0.55 -22.39
C ILE A 120 16.79 1.64 -22.51
N VAL A 121 16.10 1.97 -21.42
CA VAL A 121 15.03 2.97 -21.39
C VAL A 121 15.55 4.38 -21.66
N ASP A 122 16.60 4.81 -20.97
CA ASP A 122 17.14 6.18 -21.08
C ASP A 122 17.80 6.44 -22.44
N LEU A 123 18.36 5.40 -23.07
CA LEU A 123 19.05 5.51 -24.37
C LEU A 123 18.19 5.04 -25.56
N MET A 124 16.97 4.57 -25.32
CA MET A 124 16.03 4.09 -26.34
C MET A 124 16.68 3.02 -27.25
N GLN A 125 17.37 2.04 -26.64
CA GLN A 125 18.12 1.01 -27.38
C GLN A 125 17.22 -0.05 -28.03
N GLY A 126 15.93 -0.07 -27.76
CA GLY A 126 14.98 -1.02 -28.30
C GLY A 126 15.03 -2.38 -27.63
N ASP A 127 14.29 -2.54 -26.55
CA ASP A 127 14.00 -3.80 -25.92
C ASP A 127 12.51 -4.14 -26.11
N TYR A 128 12.19 -5.43 -26.03
CA TYR A 128 10.82 -5.92 -26.18
C TYR A 128 9.83 -5.23 -25.20
N GLU A 129 10.29 -4.91 -24.02
CA GLU A 129 9.49 -4.33 -22.94
C GLU A 129 9.96 -2.92 -22.57
N GLU A 130 10.68 -2.25 -23.46
CA GLU A 130 11.17 -0.89 -23.25
C GLU A 130 10.02 0.07 -23.02
N MET A 131 10.00 0.67 -21.83
CA MET A 131 8.98 1.65 -21.44
C MET A 131 9.44 2.43 -20.21
N ASP A 132 9.30 3.75 -20.21
CA ASP A 132 9.47 4.54 -18.97
C ASP A 132 8.25 4.40 -18.06
N GLN A 133 8.16 3.24 -17.37
CA GLN A 133 7.07 2.91 -16.47
C GLN A 133 6.96 3.92 -15.33
N LEU A 134 8.09 4.44 -14.83
CA LEU A 134 8.10 5.42 -13.75
C LEU A 134 7.42 6.73 -14.18
N ALA A 135 7.72 7.25 -15.38
CA ALA A 135 7.10 8.47 -15.89
C ALA A 135 5.60 8.28 -16.11
N ILE A 136 5.19 7.12 -16.65
CA ILE A 136 3.79 6.78 -16.90
C ILE A 136 2.99 6.64 -15.60
N ALA A 137 3.58 6.04 -14.55
CA ALA A 137 2.89 5.84 -13.27
C ALA A 137 2.72 7.13 -12.46
N LYS A 138 3.66 8.07 -12.52
CA LYS A 138 3.69 9.30 -11.69
C LYS A 138 2.36 10.05 -11.62
N PRO A 139 1.66 10.36 -12.70
CA PRO A 139 0.40 11.11 -12.64
C PRO A 139 -0.78 10.30 -12.09
N LEU A 140 -0.66 8.98 -11.96
CA LEU A 140 -1.74 8.07 -11.58
C LEU A 140 -1.67 7.60 -10.13
N CYS A 141 -0.60 7.92 -9.42
CA CYS A 141 -0.37 7.41 -8.07
C CYS A 141 0.04 8.51 -7.10
N LYS A 142 -0.04 8.18 -5.81
CA LYS A 142 0.35 9.07 -4.71
C LYS A 142 1.86 9.33 -4.68
N ALA A 143 2.64 8.29 -5.01
CA ALA A 143 4.09 8.35 -5.10
C ALA A 143 4.58 7.26 -6.06
N ALA A 144 5.69 7.51 -6.75
CA ALA A 144 6.35 6.56 -7.63
C ALA A 144 7.85 6.59 -7.36
N TYR A 145 8.44 5.42 -7.20
CA TYR A 145 9.86 5.25 -6.91
C TYR A 145 10.46 4.21 -7.85
N ARG A 146 11.71 4.41 -8.26
CA ARG A 146 12.55 3.40 -8.93
C ARG A 146 13.69 3.02 -8.02
N ILE A 147 13.92 1.72 -7.86
CA ILE A 147 15.12 1.21 -7.20
C ILE A 147 16.28 1.33 -8.18
N ILE A 148 17.41 1.86 -7.71
CA ILE A 148 18.58 2.12 -8.58
C ILE A 148 19.66 1.06 -8.39
N CYS A 149 19.81 0.52 -7.20
CA CYS A 149 20.74 -0.55 -6.87
C CYS A 149 20.10 -1.54 -5.90
N ALA A 150 20.62 -2.76 -5.86
CA ALA A 150 20.04 -3.82 -5.04
C ALA A 150 20.10 -3.50 -3.53
N GLU A 151 21.11 -2.78 -3.09
CA GLU A 151 21.29 -2.33 -1.71
C GLU A 151 20.17 -1.38 -1.25
N ASP A 152 19.51 -0.68 -2.16
CA ASP A 152 18.41 0.25 -1.87
C ASP A 152 17.03 -0.41 -1.83
N ILE A 153 16.92 -1.70 -2.13
CA ILE A 153 15.63 -2.43 -2.17
C ILE A 153 14.89 -2.29 -0.85
N GLY A 154 15.56 -2.53 0.27
CA GLY A 154 14.95 -2.48 1.60
C GLY A 154 14.36 -1.10 1.93
N ILE A 155 15.14 -0.04 1.73
CA ILE A 155 14.68 1.33 1.97
C ILE A 155 13.59 1.77 0.98
N GLY A 156 13.68 1.32 -0.28
CA GLY A 156 12.67 1.61 -1.31
C GLY A 156 11.32 1.01 -0.96
N ILE A 157 11.30 -0.25 -0.50
CA ILE A 157 10.06 -0.91 -0.03
C ILE A 157 9.52 -0.21 1.21
N ALA A 158 10.35 0.12 2.19
CA ALA A 158 9.92 0.84 3.38
C ALA A 158 9.30 2.22 3.04
N ARG A 159 9.89 2.96 2.10
CA ARG A 159 9.32 4.21 1.58
C ARG A 159 7.96 4.00 0.91
N ALA A 160 7.84 2.97 0.09
CA ALA A 160 6.57 2.63 -0.57
C ALA A 160 5.48 2.28 0.44
N VAL A 161 5.80 1.45 1.44
CA VAL A 161 4.89 1.09 2.54
C VAL A 161 4.43 2.33 3.28
N ARG A 162 5.37 3.18 3.72
CA ARG A 162 5.03 4.42 4.43
C ARG A 162 4.17 5.35 3.59
N ALA A 163 4.53 5.56 2.32
CA ALA A 163 3.80 6.44 1.43
C ALA A 163 2.36 5.95 1.17
N ALA A 164 2.14 4.64 1.03
CA ALA A 164 0.83 4.08 0.77
C ALA A 164 -0.18 4.34 1.90
N VAL A 165 0.26 4.31 3.17
CA VAL A 165 -0.65 4.40 4.33
C VAL A 165 -0.64 5.75 5.04
N SER A 166 0.44 6.57 4.94
CA SER A 166 0.55 7.83 5.67
C SER A 166 -0.42 8.90 5.16
N GLY A 167 -0.94 9.73 6.06
CA GLY A 167 -1.90 10.78 5.73
C GLY A 167 -3.13 10.20 5.00
N ARG A 168 -3.49 10.75 3.83
CA ARG A 168 -4.50 10.16 2.97
C ARG A 168 -3.92 8.92 2.28
N PRO A 169 -4.40 7.69 2.55
CA PRO A 169 -3.89 6.49 1.90
C PRO A 169 -4.04 6.53 0.37
N GLY A 170 -3.27 5.71 -0.34
CA GLY A 170 -3.38 5.67 -1.80
C GLY A 170 -2.41 4.71 -2.46
N GLY A 171 -2.51 4.60 -3.78
CA GLY A 171 -1.64 3.77 -4.60
C GLY A 171 -0.23 4.33 -4.70
N VAL A 172 0.75 3.46 -4.62
CA VAL A 172 2.18 3.75 -4.81
C VAL A 172 2.73 2.82 -5.87
N TYR A 173 3.57 3.35 -6.74
CA TYR A 173 4.28 2.57 -7.74
C TYR A 173 5.72 2.33 -7.32
N LEU A 174 6.19 1.10 -7.43
CA LEU A 174 7.57 0.70 -7.19
C LEU A 174 8.14 -0.02 -8.40
N ASP A 175 9.11 0.61 -9.05
CA ASP A 175 9.77 0.16 -10.27
C ASP A 175 11.08 -0.55 -9.92
N ILE A 176 11.23 -1.81 -10.35
CA ILE A 176 12.39 -2.64 -10.06
C ILE A 176 13.01 -3.14 -11.36
N PRO A 177 14.11 -2.54 -11.84
CA PRO A 177 14.84 -3.04 -12.99
C PRO A 177 15.22 -4.52 -12.82
N ALA A 178 15.07 -5.30 -13.89
CA ALA A 178 15.19 -6.76 -13.86
C ALA A 178 16.56 -7.24 -13.35
N ALA A 179 17.65 -6.57 -13.73
CA ALA A 179 18.99 -6.91 -13.29
C ALA A 179 19.16 -6.89 -11.76
N LEU A 180 18.41 -6.04 -11.07
CA LEU A 180 18.52 -5.92 -9.61
C LEU A 180 17.96 -7.14 -8.88
N LEU A 181 17.06 -7.91 -9.50
CA LEU A 181 16.40 -9.05 -8.87
C LEU A 181 17.39 -10.15 -8.49
N GLY A 182 18.28 -10.50 -9.41
CA GLY A 182 19.31 -11.52 -9.20
C GLY A 182 20.68 -10.97 -8.79
N GLN A 183 20.82 -9.66 -8.62
CA GLN A 183 22.09 -9.04 -8.28
C GLN A 183 22.56 -9.48 -6.90
N ALA A 184 23.77 -10.06 -6.85
CA ALA A 184 24.41 -10.45 -5.60
C ALA A 184 24.87 -9.21 -4.81
N VAL A 185 24.62 -9.22 -3.51
CA VAL A 185 24.96 -8.15 -2.56
C VAL A 185 25.58 -8.80 -1.33
N ASN A 186 26.54 -8.13 -0.69
CA ASN A 186 27.02 -8.55 0.63
C ASN A 186 25.85 -8.62 1.63
N ALA A 187 25.72 -9.74 2.34
CA ALA A 187 24.56 -10.01 3.20
C ALA A 187 24.42 -9.00 4.35
N GLU A 188 25.50 -8.55 4.96
CA GLU A 188 25.47 -7.55 6.02
C GLU A 188 25.02 -6.18 5.49
N GLN A 189 25.54 -5.79 4.32
CA GLN A 189 25.14 -4.56 3.64
C GLN A 189 23.68 -4.61 3.24
N GLY A 190 23.22 -5.70 2.62
CA GLY A 190 21.82 -5.90 2.29
C GLY A 190 20.91 -5.86 3.50
N LYS A 191 21.28 -6.51 4.60
CA LYS A 191 20.53 -6.49 5.86
C LYS A 191 20.43 -5.10 6.48
N SER A 192 21.47 -4.29 6.36
CA SER A 192 21.47 -2.91 6.88
C SER A 192 20.48 -1.99 6.15
N SER A 193 20.06 -2.35 4.93
CA SER A 193 19.06 -1.62 4.15
C SER A 193 17.61 -1.93 4.55
N LEU A 194 17.37 -2.96 5.36
CA LEU A 194 16.05 -3.41 5.75
C LEU A 194 15.48 -2.55 6.88
N PHE A 195 14.40 -1.84 6.61
CA PHE A 195 13.71 -0.98 7.59
C PHE A 195 12.29 -1.46 7.85
N LYS A 196 11.94 -1.55 9.13
CA LYS A 196 10.55 -1.69 9.56
C LYS A 196 9.92 -0.31 9.68
N VAL A 197 8.82 -0.08 8.99
CA VAL A 197 8.03 1.14 9.14
C VAL A 197 7.22 1.04 10.43
N ILE A 198 7.43 2.01 11.33
CA ILE A 198 6.74 2.07 12.61
C ILE A 198 5.78 3.24 12.57
N ASP A 199 4.51 2.97 12.92
CA ASP A 199 3.43 3.95 13.04
C ASP A 199 3.40 4.98 11.87
N PRO A 200 3.23 4.52 10.63
CA PRO A 200 3.28 5.40 9.45
C PRO A 200 2.09 6.36 9.35
N ALA A 201 1.04 6.14 10.13
CA ALA A 201 -0.19 6.93 10.14
C ALA A 201 -0.68 7.13 11.59
N PRO A 202 0.08 7.87 12.43
CA PRO A 202 -0.27 8.07 13.82
C PRO A 202 -1.63 8.76 13.94
N ALA A 203 -2.45 8.29 14.89
CA ALA A 203 -3.75 8.88 15.18
C ALA A 203 -3.57 10.33 15.68
N GLN A 204 -4.33 11.26 15.07
CA GLN A 204 -4.34 12.65 15.49
C GLN A 204 -5.58 12.92 16.34
N TRP A 205 -5.38 13.44 17.53
CA TRP A 205 -6.46 13.81 18.45
C TRP A 205 -6.80 15.28 18.30
N PRO A 206 -8.09 15.63 18.11
CA PRO A 206 -8.50 17.02 18.07
C PRO A 206 -8.37 17.65 19.47
N GLY A 207 -8.13 18.94 19.53
CA GLY A 207 -8.15 19.67 20.80
C GLY A 207 -9.56 19.64 21.43
N SER A 208 -9.63 19.52 22.75
CA SER A 208 -10.89 19.45 23.51
C SER A 208 -11.85 20.61 23.21
N ASP A 209 -11.32 21.82 23.01
CA ASP A 209 -12.14 22.99 22.67
C ASP A 209 -12.83 22.85 21.31
N ALA A 210 -12.16 22.25 20.32
CA ALA A 210 -12.75 22.00 19.01
C ALA A 210 -13.89 20.98 19.11
N VAL A 211 -13.68 19.92 19.87
CA VAL A 211 -14.71 18.90 20.15
C VAL A 211 -15.91 19.52 20.86
N ASN A 212 -15.67 20.32 21.90
CA ASN A 212 -16.75 21.00 22.67
C ASN A 212 -17.57 21.95 21.77
N ARG A 213 -16.90 22.72 20.90
CA ARG A 213 -17.61 23.59 19.93
C ARG A 213 -18.48 22.78 18.97
N ALA A 214 -17.99 21.66 18.45
CA ALA A 214 -18.74 20.79 17.57
C ALA A 214 -19.97 20.20 18.28
N ILE A 215 -19.82 19.74 19.53
CA ILE A 215 -20.91 19.23 20.34
C ILE A 215 -21.97 20.33 20.58
N GLN A 216 -21.57 21.57 20.88
CA GLN A 216 -22.50 22.66 21.07
C GLN A 216 -23.29 23.02 19.80
N LEU A 217 -22.63 23.00 18.64
CA LEU A 217 -23.30 23.20 17.35
C LEU A 217 -24.36 22.12 17.11
N LEU A 218 -24.03 20.86 17.33
CA LEU A 218 -25.00 19.76 17.19
C LEU A 218 -26.16 19.85 18.18
N LYS A 219 -25.89 20.20 19.44
CA LYS A 219 -26.95 20.38 20.48
C LYS A 219 -27.92 21.50 20.17
N ASN A 220 -27.46 22.57 19.54
CA ASN A 220 -28.26 23.73 19.17
C ASN A 220 -28.99 23.59 17.83
N ALA A 221 -28.62 22.57 17.04
CA ALA A 221 -29.22 22.30 15.75
C ALA A 221 -30.68 21.84 15.89
N LYS A 222 -31.52 22.31 14.98
CA LYS A 222 -32.94 21.89 14.90
C LYS A 222 -33.09 20.64 14.02
N LYS A 223 -32.25 20.51 13.00
CA LYS A 223 -32.27 19.41 12.05
C LYS A 223 -30.82 18.92 11.78
N PRO A 224 -30.15 18.37 12.80
CA PRO A 224 -28.77 17.84 12.62
C PRO A 224 -28.77 16.60 11.74
N LEU A 225 -27.67 16.39 11.02
CA LEU A 225 -27.46 15.23 10.18
C LEU A 225 -26.00 14.75 10.32
N ILE A 226 -25.80 13.44 10.45
CA ILE A 226 -24.49 12.82 10.37
C ILE A 226 -24.30 12.25 8.96
N ILE A 227 -23.20 12.60 8.29
CA ILE A 227 -22.79 11.99 7.02
C ILE A 227 -21.56 11.15 7.27
N LEU A 228 -21.67 9.85 7.00
CA LEU A 228 -20.57 8.90 7.15
C LEU A 228 -19.84 8.73 5.82
N GLY A 229 -18.58 9.07 5.79
CA GLY A 229 -17.74 8.96 4.60
C GLY A 229 -16.82 7.74 4.63
N LYS A 230 -15.99 7.62 3.60
CA LYS A 230 -15.05 6.53 3.42
C LYS A 230 -14.02 6.43 4.55
N GLY A 231 -13.57 7.56 5.09
CA GLY A 231 -12.61 7.59 6.18
C GLY A 231 -13.14 6.96 7.46
N ALA A 232 -14.44 7.09 7.74
CA ALA A 232 -15.08 6.42 8.87
C ALA A 232 -15.01 4.89 8.71
N ALA A 233 -15.29 4.38 7.50
CA ALA A 233 -15.17 2.95 7.20
C ALA A 233 -13.71 2.47 7.28
N TYR A 234 -12.77 3.24 6.74
CA TYR A 234 -11.34 2.90 6.81
C TYR A 234 -10.81 2.88 8.24
N ALA A 235 -11.31 3.76 9.10
CA ALA A 235 -10.91 3.83 10.50
C ALA A 235 -11.39 2.65 11.35
N GLN A 236 -12.37 1.85 10.85
CA GLN A 236 -12.92 0.68 11.54
C GLN A 236 -13.43 1.03 12.95
N VAL A 237 -14.21 2.12 13.05
CA VAL A 237 -14.75 2.65 14.31
C VAL A 237 -16.26 2.43 14.41
N ASP A 238 -16.75 1.29 13.95
CA ASP A 238 -18.16 0.95 13.82
C ASP A 238 -18.91 1.11 15.13
N GLU A 239 -18.37 0.55 16.21
CA GLU A 239 -18.98 0.62 17.56
C GLU A 239 -19.09 2.06 18.08
N LEU A 240 -18.08 2.90 17.85
CA LEU A 240 -18.12 4.31 18.26
C LEU A 240 -19.12 5.12 17.43
N ILE A 241 -19.27 4.82 16.15
CA ILE A 241 -20.27 5.43 15.28
C ILE A 241 -21.67 5.01 15.72
N GLN A 242 -21.87 3.74 16.04
CA GLN A 242 -23.13 3.23 16.55
C GLN A 242 -23.51 3.93 17.87
N GLU A 243 -22.60 4.00 18.83
CA GLU A 243 -22.81 4.69 20.10
C GLU A 243 -23.17 6.17 19.88
N LEU A 244 -22.46 6.87 18.99
CA LEU A 244 -22.75 8.26 18.66
C LEU A 244 -24.16 8.44 18.11
N VAL A 245 -24.57 7.61 17.16
CA VAL A 245 -25.88 7.69 16.50
C VAL A 245 -27.03 7.36 17.51
N GLU A 246 -26.88 6.27 18.26
CA GLU A 246 -27.89 5.84 19.23
C GLU A 246 -28.06 6.84 20.39
N ARG A 247 -26.97 7.36 20.95
CA ARG A 247 -27.02 8.33 22.07
C ARG A 247 -27.50 9.69 21.65
N SER A 248 -27.18 10.12 20.42
CA SER A 248 -27.61 11.44 19.93
C SER A 248 -29.01 11.43 19.33
N GLY A 249 -29.48 10.29 18.82
CA GLY A 249 -30.72 10.17 18.04
C GLY A 249 -30.66 10.92 16.70
N ILE A 250 -29.50 11.41 16.29
CA ILE A 250 -29.30 12.15 15.04
C ILE A 250 -29.40 11.20 13.85
N PRO A 251 -30.22 11.50 12.83
CA PRO A 251 -30.26 10.70 11.62
C PRO A 251 -28.91 10.72 10.89
N TYR A 252 -28.57 9.60 10.23
CA TYR A 252 -27.32 9.49 9.48
C TYR A 252 -27.55 9.07 8.02
N LEU A 253 -26.60 9.47 7.17
CA LEU A 253 -26.48 9.06 5.77
C LEU A 253 -25.13 8.38 5.54
N PRO A 254 -25.10 7.08 5.22
CA PRO A 254 -23.86 6.46 4.76
C PRO A 254 -23.61 6.82 3.28
N MET A 255 -22.38 7.29 2.99
CA MET A 255 -21.90 7.37 1.62
C MET A 255 -21.50 5.98 1.13
N SER A 256 -21.24 5.81 -0.18
CA SER A 256 -21.10 4.49 -0.80
C SER A 256 -20.15 3.51 -0.05
N MET A 257 -18.99 3.98 0.37
CA MET A 257 -17.99 3.15 1.07
C MET A 257 -18.22 3.06 2.58
N ALA A 258 -19.17 3.81 3.11
CA ALA A 258 -19.56 3.77 4.52
C ALA A 258 -20.81 2.91 4.79
N LYS A 259 -21.41 2.35 3.73
CA LYS A 259 -22.48 1.36 3.88
C LYS A 259 -21.92 0.12 4.59
N GLY A 260 -22.68 -0.36 5.57
CA GLY A 260 -22.27 -1.48 6.42
C GLY A 260 -21.60 -1.08 7.73
N LEU A 261 -21.28 0.20 7.96
CA LEU A 261 -20.84 0.68 9.29
C LEU A 261 -21.95 0.52 10.35
N LEU A 262 -23.19 0.71 9.94
CA LEU A 262 -24.38 0.43 10.74
C LEU A 262 -25.32 -0.44 9.89
N PRO A 263 -26.21 -1.22 10.49
CA PRO A 263 -27.23 -1.99 9.78
C PRO A 263 -28.08 -1.10 8.88
N ASP A 264 -28.46 -1.60 7.69
CA ASP A 264 -29.27 -0.82 6.74
C ASP A 264 -30.67 -0.50 7.27
N ASP A 265 -31.21 -1.32 8.18
CA ASP A 265 -32.50 -1.18 8.87
C ASP A 265 -32.44 -0.41 10.19
N HIS A 266 -31.29 0.22 10.49
CA HIS A 266 -31.12 0.99 11.71
C HIS A 266 -32.16 2.15 11.79
N PRO A 267 -32.86 2.38 12.93
CA PRO A 267 -33.95 3.37 13.05
C PRO A 267 -33.59 4.80 12.63
N GLN A 268 -32.32 5.21 12.85
CA GLN A 268 -31.84 6.53 12.46
C GLN A 268 -31.29 6.57 11.01
N SER A 269 -31.39 5.49 10.24
CA SER A 269 -30.94 5.49 8.83
C SER A 269 -31.85 6.41 8.00
N ALA A 270 -31.28 7.46 7.41
CA ALA A 270 -31.98 8.39 6.54
C ALA A 270 -31.77 8.08 5.03
N GLY A 271 -31.29 6.88 4.70
CA GLY A 271 -30.97 6.49 3.33
C GLY A 271 -32.13 6.64 2.34
N ALA A 272 -33.34 6.24 2.73
CA ALA A 272 -34.56 6.36 1.92
C ALA A 272 -35.01 7.81 1.74
N ALA A 273 -34.67 8.69 2.67
CA ALA A 273 -35.07 10.13 2.67
C ALA A 273 -33.88 11.03 2.27
N ARG A 274 -32.85 10.52 1.61
CA ARG A 274 -31.58 11.21 1.32
C ARG A 274 -31.76 12.65 0.82
N SER A 275 -32.57 12.86 -0.19
CA SER A 275 -32.76 14.20 -0.80
C SER A 275 -33.43 15.17 0.18
N LEU A 276 -34.35 14.68 1.01
CA LEU A 276 -35.05 15.48 2.00
C LEU A 276 -34.12 15.92 3.12
N VAL A 277 -33.39 14.98 3.73
CA VAL A 277 -32.51 15.31 4.86
C VAL A 277 -31.34 16.19 4.46
N LEU A 278 -30.80 16.03 3.25
CA LEU A 278 -29.77 16.92 2.72
C LEU A 278 -30.26 18.34 2.44
N LYS A 279 -31.52 18.48 2.03
CA LYS A 279 -32.14 19.80 1.78
C LYS A 279 -32.51 20.53 3.07
N GLU A 280 -32.93 19.79 4.08
CA GLU A 280 -33.55 20.38 5.27
C GLU A 280 -32.62 20.48 6.48
N SER A 281 -31.48 19.77 6.48
CA SER A 281 -30.56 19.86 7.60
C SER A 281 -29.91 21.23 7.72
N ASP A 282 -29.86 21.72 8.96
CA ASP A 282 -29.26 23.01 9.32
C ASP A 282 -27.84 22.87 9.86
N THR A 283 -27.45 21.68 10.28
CA THR A 283 -26.12 21.37 10.78
C THR A 283 -25.73 19.96 10.35
N VAL A 284 -24.54 19.82 9.74
CA VAL A 284 -24.03 18.54 9.26
C VAL A 284 -22.73 18.20 9.95
N LEU A 285 -22.66 17.02 10.58
CA LEU A 285 -21.43 16.41 11.02
C LEU A 285 -20.93 15.43 9.96
N LEU A 286 -19.85 15.79 9.29
CA LEU A 286 -19.19 14.92 8.31
C LEU A 286 -18.09 14.13 9.00
N ILE A 287 -18.14 12.80 8.93
CA ILE A 287 -17.15 11.88 9.50
C ILE A 287 -16.49 11.10 8.37
N GLY A 288 -15.19 11.40 8.09
CA GLY A 288 -14.34 10.70 7.13
C GLY A 288 -14.39 11.15 5.66
#